data_57055bd322fabc6222c631144af24ad1
#
_entry.id   57055bd322fabc6222c631144af24ad1
#
_cell.length_a   1.000
_cell.length_b   1.000
_cell.length_c   1.000
_cell.angle_alpha   90.00
_cell.angle_beta   90.00
_cell.angle_gamma   90.00
#
_symmetry.space_group_name_H-M   'P 1'
#
loop_
_entity.id
_entity.type
_entity.pdbx_description
1 polymer ?
#
loop_
_entity_poly.entity_id
_entity_poly.type
_entity_poly.pdbx_seq_one_letter_code
_entity_poly.pdbx_strand_id
1 'polypeptide(L)'
;MEHTLSRLLAHERIRAARRHVERADDVTLARQAALSATPAPTGAEGARGARVAELFREIGLSHVAVDQAGNVCGWFGNGHGSAPVVLAAHLDTVFGPEVDVRVKRRGQRLEGPGISDNARGLAALVAVAEALVATDVATARPILFAATVGEEGSGDLRGVKYLLNGKRETGNGKPAAFIALDGAGLDRVIHRALGSKRYHVTFRGPGGHSWAAFGVANPANAVGRAAALLADLPIATAPRTTCAVVGLGGGTGLNSIPQDAWLDLDLRSEDPRALAQLDVTVRAALERAADDENRTRSTGTPPLRVEVQLVGDRPCGITPRAHPLVQVAIAANRALGRDAELTSASTDANAPIALGIPAIALGAGGKAGDAHLTTEWYENIEGALGIVRALLVTAAMAEVG
;
A
#
# COMPACT_ATOMS: atom_id res chain seq x y z
N MET A 1 0.37 -27.13 9.20
CA MET A 1 1.27 -26.11 8.63
C MET A 1 2.72 -26.28 9.09
N GLU A 2 3.01 -26.58 10.33
CA GLU A 2 4.39 -26.88 10.78
C GLU A 2 5.01 -28.07 10.02
N HIS A 3 4.24 -29.15 9.81
CA HIS A 3 4.68 -30.28 8.97
C HIS A 3 4.99 -29.88 7.52
N THR A 4 4.15 -29.02 6.90
CA THR A 4 4.38 -28.50 5.55
C THR A 4 5.69 -27.71 5.48
N LEU A 5 5.92 -26.83 6.45
CA LEU A 5 7.15 -26.03 6.50
C LEU A 5 8.38 -26.90 6.79
N SER A 6 8.28 -27.90 7.69
CA SER A 6 9.38 -28.83 7.96
C SER A 6 9.79 -29.61 6.71
N ARG A 7 8.82 -30.11 5.92
CA ARG A 7 9.09 -30.73 4.61
C ARG A 7 9.79 -29.77 3.65
N LEU A 8 9.28 -28.53 3.58
CA LEU A 8 9.85 -27.50 2.70
C LEU A 8 11.31 -27.18 3.08
N LEU A 9 11.61 -27.05 4.37
CA LEU A 9 12.97 -26.81 4.87
C LEU A 9 13.91 -27.99 4.63
N ALA A 10 13.39 -29.22 4.54
CA ALA A 10 14.14 -30.41 4.19
C ALA A 10 14.35 -30.56 2.67
N HIS A 11 13.55 -29.90 1.86
CA HIS A 11 13.58 -29.99 0.40
C HIS A 11 14.90 -29.42 -0.16
N GLU A 12 15.63 -30.23 -0.97
CA GLU A 12 16.99 -29.89 -1.41
C GLU A 12 17.06 -28.58 -2.18
N ARG A 13 16.16 -28.38 -3.17
CA ARG A 13 16.12 -27.17 -3.99
C ARG A 13 15.76 -25.92 -3.19
N ILE A 14 14.88 -26.04 -2.18
CA ILE A 14 14.56 -24.92 -1.27
C ILE A 14 15.76 -24.56 -0.39
N ARG A 15 16.51 -25.55 0.08
CA ARG A 15 17.79 -25.29 0.78
C ARG A 15 18.81 -24.61 -0.13
N ALA A 16 18.84 -25.01 -1.39
CA ALA A 16 19.70 -24.36 -2.39
C ALA A 16 19.24 -22.91 -2.66
N ALA A 17 17.93 -22.66 -2.81
CA ALA A 17 17.34 -21.33 -2.99
C ALA A 17 17.63 -20.43 -1.79
N ARG A 18 17.49 -20.95 -0.56
CA ARG A 18 17.88 -20.24 0.65
C ARG A 18 19.35 -19.81 0.64
N ARG A 19 20.26 -20.74 0.33
CA ARG A 19 21.71 -20.44 0.21
C ARG A 19 21.99 -19.43 -0.90
N HIS A 20 21.22 -19.45 -2.00
CA HIS A 20 21.35 -18.48 -3.08
C HIS A 20 21.01 -17.06 -2.54
N VAL A 21 19.88 -16.89 -1.86
CA VAL A 21 19.49 -15.61 -1.21
C VAL A 21 20.58 -15.12 -0.26
N GLU A 22 21.06 -16.01 0.63
CA GLU A 22 22.08 -15.65 1.63
C GLU A 22 23.42 -15.21 0.98
N ARG A 23 23.83 -15.85 -0.11
CA ARG A 23 25.07 -15.49 -0.85
C ARG A 23 24.91 -14.23 -1.69
N ALA A 24 23.72 -13.96 -2.19
CA ALA A 24 23.41 -12.79 -3.02
C ALA A 24 23.07 -11.53 -2.21
N ASP A 25 23.26 -11.52 -0.89
CA ASP A 25 22.79 -10.44 -0.01
C ASP A 25 23.40 -9.08 -0.40
N ASP A 26 24.70 -8.99 -0.66
CA ASP A 26 25.36 -7.76 -1.13
C ASP A 26 24.85 -7.30 -2.50
N VAL A 27 24.57 -8.23 -3.42
CA VAL A 27 23.98 -7.93 -4.74
C VAL A 27 22.57 -7.38 -4.56
N THR A 28 21.80 -7.98 -3.66
CA THR A 28 20.45 -7.50 -3.32
C THR A 28 20.47 -6.10 -2.72
N LEU A 29 21.44 -5.82 -1.83
CA LEU A 29 21.61 -4.48 -1.25
C LEU A 29 21.99 -3.44 -2.31
N ALA A 30 22.87 -3.80 -3.27
CA ALA A 30 23.23 -2.93 -4.39
C ALA A 30 22.01 -2.68 -5.32
N ARG A 31 21.20 -3.71 -5.58
CA ARG A 31 19.95 -3.62 -6.36
C ARG A 31 18.94 -2.71 -5.68
N GLN A 32 18.77 -2.84 -4.37
CA GLN A 32 17.92 -1.95 -3.57
C GLN A 32 18.34 -0.49 -3.73
N ALA A 33 19.62 -0.18 -3.62
CA ALA A 33 20.14 1.16 -3.82
C ALA A 33 19.87 1.70 -5.23
N ALA A 34 20.08 0.87 -6.27
CA ALA A 34 19.83 1.25 -7.66
C ALA A 34 18.34 1.50 -7.94
N LEU A 35 17.45 0.68 -7.40
CA LEU A 35 16.00 0.86 -7.53
C LEU A 35 15.51 2.13 -6.83
N SER A 36 16.00 2.40 -5.61
CA SER A 36 15.66 3.64 -4.90
C SER A 36 16.16 4.89 -5.64
N ALA A 37 17.36 4.84 -6.20
CA ALA A 37 17.95 5.94 -6.97
C ALA A 37 17.25 6.20 -8.33
N THR A 38 16.31 5.34 -8.74
CA THR A 38 15.47 5.55 -9.91
C THR A 38 14.17 6.24 -9.49
N PRO A 39 13.90 7.50 -9.86
CA PRO A 39 12.70 8.22 -9.44
C PRO A 39 11.42 7.46 -9.82
N ALA A 40 10.47 7.39 -8.90
CA ALA A 40 9.17 6.76 -9.13
C ALA A 40 8.08 7.44 -8.28
N PRO A 41 7.77 8.71 -8.50
CA PRO A 41 6.63 9.35 -7.86
C PRO A 41 5.34 8.58 -8.18
N THR A 42 4.39 8.54 -7.25
CA THR A 42 3.07 7.97 -7.50
C THR A 42 2.44 8.57 -8.77
N GLY A 43 2.13 7.74 -9.75
CA GLY A 43 1.65 8.14 -11.08
C GLY A 43 2.73 8.32 -12.14
N ALA A 44 4.02 8.22 -11.78
CA ALA A 44 5.15 8.36 -12.72
C ALA A 44 6.21 7.25 -12.51
N GLU A 45 5.80 6.02 -12.27
CA GLU A 45 6.63 4.87 -11.91
C GLU A 45 7.38 4.24 -13.09
N GLY A 46 7.14 4.71 -14.32
CA GLY A 46 7.57 4.05 -15.55
C GLY A 46 9.06 3.72 -15.64
N ALA A 47 9.95 4.62 -15.19
CA ALA A 47 11.40 4.40 -15.22
C ALA A 47 11.83 3.23 -14.32
N ARG A 48 11.34 3.20 -13.07
CA ARG A 48 11.61 2.11 -12.13
C ARG A 48 10.97 0.80 -12.59
N GLY A 49 9.74 0.88 -13.14
CA GLY A 49 9.05 -0.26 -13.74
C GLY A 49 9.84 -0.87 -14.90
N ALA A 50 10.39 -0.06 -15.80
CA ALA A 50 11.24 -0.54 -16.89
C ALA A 50 12.47 -1.32 -16.36
N ARG A 51 13.12 -0.80 -15.32
CA ARG A 51 14.27 -1.48 -14.69
C ARG A 51 13.87 -2.81 -14.06
N VAL A 52 12.72 -2.89 -13.38
CA VAL A 52 12.23 -4.17 -12.83
C VAL A 52 11.89 -5.16 -13.95
N ALA A 53 11.28 -4.70 -15.05
CA ALA A 53 10.99 -5.55 -16.20
C ALA A 53 12.26 -6.13 -16.84
N GLU A 54 13.34 -5.35 -16.93
CA GLU A 54 14.66 -5.84 -17.35
C GLU A 54 15.17 -6.93 -16.41
N LEU A 55 15.17 -6.68 -15.10
CA LEU A 55 15.60 -7.66 -14.10
C LEU A 55 14.80 -8.97 -14.18
N PHE A 56 13.50 -8.90 -14.38
CA PHE A 56 12.65 -10.08 -14.52
C PHE A 56 13.03 -10.90 -15.78
N ARG A 57 13.34 -10.23 -16.90
CA ARG A 57 13.82 -10.90 -18.13
C ARG A 57 15.20 -11.49 -17.95
N GLU A 58 16.14 -10.77 -17.35
CA GLU A 58 17.51 -11.23 -17.05
C GLU A 58 17.49 -12.50 -16.19
N ILE A 59 16.58 -12.58 -15.21
CA ILE A 59 16.38 -13.75 -14.33
C ILE A 59 15.79 -14.94 -15.11
N GLY A 60 15.03 -14.69 -16.18
CA GLY A 60 14.37 -15.74 -16.96
C GLY A 60 12.93 -16.02 -16.55
N LEU A 61 12.22 -15.05 -15.93
CA LEU A 61 10.78 -15.16 -15.74
C LEU A 61 10.08 -15.21 -17.12
N SER A 62 9.03 -16.02 -17.22
CA SER A 62 8.22 -16.11 -18.43
C SER A 62 7.18 -14.98 -18.49
N HIS A 63 6.73 -14.65 -19.71
CA HIS A 63 5.66 -13.67 -19.96
C HIS A 63 5.84 -12.33 -19.22
N VAL A 64 7.06 -11.79 -19.19
CA VAL A 64 7.33 -10.49 -18.59
C VAL A 64 6.65 -9.40 -19.42
N ALA A 65 5.69 -8.71 -18.79
CA ALA A 65 4.88 -7.65 -19.41
C ALA A 65 4.62 -6.50 -18.47
N VAL A 66 4.35 -5.34 -19.06
CA VAL A 66 3.79 -4.17 -18.35
C VAL A 66 2.31 -4.10 -18.71
N ASP A 67 1.44 -4.09 -17.71
CA ASP A 67 0.00 -3.99 -17.94
C ASP A 67 -0.44 -2.54 -18.22
N GLN A 68 -1.74 -2.33 -18.48
CA GLN A 68 -2.28 -1.01 -18.80
C GLN A 68 -2.28 -0.04 -17.61
N ALA A 69 -2.22 -0.55 -16.36
CA ALA A 69 -2.06 0.30 -15.19
C ALA A 69 -0.60 0.72 -14.97
N GLY A 70 0.35 0.00 -15.59
CA GLY A 70 1.79 0.18 -15.41
C GLY A 70 2.44 -0.84 -14.47
N ASN A 71 1.71 -1.84 -13.96
CA ASN A 71 2.30 -2.92 -13.19
C ASN A 71 3.25 -3.75 -14.06
N VAL A 72 4.35 -4.19 -13.48
CA VAL A 72 5.29 -5.11 -14.14
C VAL A 72 5.05 -6.51 -13.62
N CYS A 73 4.67 -7.42 -14.50
CA CYS A 73 4.35 -8.81 -14.17
C CYS A 73 5.34 -9.77 -14.83
N GLY A 74 5.69 -10.86 -14.12
CA GLY A 74 6.48 -11.96 -14.64
C GLY A 74 6.06 -13.28 -14.00
N TRP A 75 6.09 -14.37 -14.75
CA TRP A 75 5.60 -15.66 -14.30
C TRP A 75 6.73 -16.66 -14.02
N PHE A 76 6.54 -17.46 -12.98
CA PHE A 76 7.38 -18.62 -12.67
C PHE A 76 6.52 -19.87 -12.53
N GLY A 77 7.00 -21.00 -13.09
CA GLY A 77 6.31 -22.28 -13.06
C GLY A 77 5.28 -22.46 -14.17
N ASN A 78 4.88 -23.72 -14.42
CA ASN A 78 4.05 -24.13 -15.56
C ASN A 78 2.62 -24.53 -15.18
N GLY A 79 2.12 -24.14 -14.03
CA GLY A 79 0.80 -24.55 -13.49
C GLY A 79 -0.39 -24.02 -14.28
N HIS A 80 -0.50 -24.40 -15.57
CA HIS A 80 -1.65 -24.05 -16.41
C HIS A 80 -2.97 -24.49 -15.77
N GLY A 81 -3.86 -23.55 -15.51
CA GLY A 81 -5.21 -23.82 -14.97
C GLY A 81 -5.31 -23.79 -13.44
N SER A 82 -4.21 -23.74 -12.70
CA SER A 82 -4.24 -23.58 -11.25
C SER A 82 -4.26 -22.11 -10.84
N ALA A 83 -4.95 -21.80 -9.74
CA ALA A 83 -4.96 -20.46 -9.16
C ALA A 83 -3.54 -20.06 -8.73
N PRO A 84 -3.00 -18.92 -9.19
CA PRO A 84 -1.62 -18.54 -8.90
C PRO A 84 -1.43 -18.09 -7.45
N VAL A 85 -0.18 -18.14 -6.99
CA VAL A 85 0.27 -17.36 -5.85
C VAL A 85 0.86 -16.06 -6.36
N VAL A 86 0.43 -14.93 -5.84
CA VAL A 86 0.99 -13.62 -6.19
C VAL A 86 1.99 -13.19 -5.11
N LEU A 87 3.21 -12.85 -5.53
CA LEU A 87 4.18 -12.14 -4.71
C LEU A 87 4.36 -10.74 -5.31
N ALA A 88 4.08 -9.70 -4.54
CA ALA A 88 4.05 -8.32 -5.01
C ALA A 88 4.90 -7.38 -4.16
N ALA A 89 5.37 -6.27 -4.78
CA ALA A 89 5.95 -5.11 -4.10
C ALA A 89 5.64 -3.87 -4.93
N HIS A 90 5.36 -2.72 -4.29
CA HIS A 90 5.02 -1.53 -5.05
C HIS A 90 6.25 -0.77 -5.57
N LEU A 91 6.04 -0.12 -6.72
CA LEU A 91 7.07 0.64 -7.44
C LEU A 91 7.20 2.07 -6.95
N ASP A 92 6.08 2.66 -6.57
CA ASP A 92 6.00 4.08 -6.28
C ASP A 92 6.54 4.48 -4.90
N THR A 93 6.71 5.77 -4.74
CA THR A 93 7.05 6.43 -3.48
C THR A 93 6.23 7.70 -3.32
N VAL A 94 6.10 8.18 -2.08
CA VAL A 94 5.44 9.45 -1.74
C VAL A 94 6.21 10.70 -2.23
N PHE A 95 7.44 10.52 -2.73
CA PHE A 95 8.33 11.64 -3.09
C PHE A 95 8.03 12.14 -4.49
N GLY A 96 7.86 13.45 -4.62
CA GLY A 96 7.66 14.12 -5.92
C GLY A 96 8.93 14.14 -6.79
N PRO A 97 8.78 14.54 -8.07
CA PRO A 97 9.90 14.55 -9.03
C PRO A 97 11.01 15.54 -8.68
N GLU A 98 10.75 16.51 -7.81
CA GLU A 98 11.70 17.52 -7.34
C GLU A 98 12.64 16.99 -6.26
N VAL A 99 12.34 15.82 -5.67
CA VAL A 99 13.14 15.26 -4.57
C VAL A 99 14.37 14.55 -5.11
N ASP A 100 15.53 14.85 -4.55
CA ASP A 100 16.78 14.16 -4.86
C ASP A 100 16.77 12.75 -4.24
N VAL A 101 16.65 11.74 -5.09
CA VAL A 101 16.59 10.32 -4.69
C VAL A 101 17.96 9.61 -4.71
N ARG A 102 19.08 10.36 -4.74
CA ARG A 102 20.42 9.74 -4.65
C ARG A 102 20.60 9.02 -3.33
N VAL A 103 21.09 7.78 -3.43
CA VAL A 103 21.34 6.92 -2.27
C VAL A 103 22.77 7.08 -1.78
N LYS A 104 22.93 7.27 -0.48
CA LYS A 104 24.22 7.23 0.21
C LYS A 104 24.40 5.87 0.86
N ARG A 105 25.52 5.20 0.59
CA ARG A 105 25.86 3.91 1.20
C ARG A 105 27.00 4.08 2.19
N ARG A 106 26.83 3.54 3.41
CA ARG A 106 27.83 3.46 4.47
C ARG A 106 27.90 2.04 5.01
N GLY A 107 28.74 1.22 4.41
CA GLY A 107 28.80 -0.22 4.72
C GLY A 107 27.49 -0.92 4.39
N GLN A 108 26.79 -1.42 5.43
CA GLN A 108 25.50 -2.10 5.32
C GLN A 108 24.30 -1.16 5.47
N ARG A 109 24.53 0.13 5.66
CA ARG A 109 23.49 1.16 5.77
C ARG A 109 23.36 1.94 4.46
N LEU A 110 22.11 2.09 4.02
CA LEU A 110 21.68 2.92 2.89
C LEU A 110 20.82 4.05 3.41
N GLU A 111 21.00 5.25 2.86
CA GLU A 111 20.21 6.44 3.20
C GLU A 111 19.72 7.09 1.90
N GLY A 112 18.42 7.33 1.80
CA GLY A 112 17.80 7.97 0.64
C GLY A 112 16.28 7.76 0.60
N PRO A 113 15.53 8.64 -0.07
CA PRO A 113 14.09 8.58 -0.18
C PRO A 113 13.61 7.27 -0.82
N GLY A 114 12.65 6.58 -0.17
CA GLY A 114 12.08 5.33 -0.68
C GLY A 114 13.04 4.13 -0.62
N ILE A 115 14.14 4.23 0.16
CA ILE A 115 15.14 3.15 0.25
C ILE A 115 14.58 1.91 0.93
N SER A 116 13.69 2.07 1.90
CA SER A 116 12.99 0.99 2.58
C SER A 116 11.59 0.80 1.98
N ASP A 117 10.89 1.89 1.81
CA ASP A 117 9.53 1.95 1.29
C ASP A 117 9.50 2.50 -0.15
N ASN A 118 9.54 1.67 -1.23
CA ASN A 118 9.56 0.20 -1.12
C ASN A 118 10.68 -0.42 -2.00
N ALA A 119 11.83 0.25 -2.14
CA ALA A 119 12.95 -0.32 -2.87
C ALA A 119 13.45 -1.64 -2.24
N ARG A 120 13.30 -1.80 -0.91
CA ARG A 120 13.62 -3.05 -0.22
C ARG A 120 12.68 -4.18 -0.60
N GLY A 121 11.37 -3.94 -0.64
CA GLY A 121 10.38 -4.92 -1.09
C GLY A 121 10.61 -5.35 -2.54
N LEU A 122 10.91 -4.40 -3.44
CA LEU A 122 11.24 -4.68 -4.84
C LEU A 122 12.52 -5.51 -4.99
N ALA A 123 13.58 -5.17 -4.25
CA ALA A 123 14.82 -5.95 -4.27
C ALA A 123 14.61 -7.39 -3.77
N ALA A 124 13.76 -7.55 -2.75
CA ALA A 124 13.38 -8.86 -2.22
C ALA A 124 12.52 -9.65 -3.20
N LEU A 125 11.57 -9.01 -3.87
CA LEU A 125 10.75 -9.61 -4.93
C LEU A 125 11.63 -10.23 -6.03
N VAL A 126 12.61 -9.46 -6.51
CA VAL A 126 13.58 -9.91 -7.52
C VAL A 126 14.46 -11.04 -6.99
N ALA A 127 14.95 -10.95 -5.74
CA ALA A 127 15.80 -11.97 -5.13
C ALA A 127 15.07 -13.32 -4.92
N VAL A 128 13.78 -13.30 -4.56
CA VAL A 128 12.97 -14.52 -4.47
C VAL A 128 12.79 -15.16 -5.86
N ALA A 129 12.50 -14.36 -6.89
CA ALA A 129 12.38 -14.84 -8.27
C ALA A 129 13.68 -15.49 -8.74
N GLU A 130 14.80 -14.79 -8.56
CA GLU A 130 16.14 -15.26 -8.93
C GLU A 130 16.50 -16.59 -8.25
N ALA A 131 16.23 -16.70 -6.94
CA ALA A 131 16.51 -17.91 -6.18
C ALA A 131 15.69 -19.12 -6.66
N LEU A 132 14.42 -18.93 -6.98
CA LEU A 132 13.54 -20.00 -7.49
C LEU A 132 13.97 -20.45 -8.89
N VAL A 133 14.29 -19.53 -9.78
CA VAL A 133 14.76 -19.85 -11.15
C VAL A 133 16.13 -20.53 -11.11
N ALA A 134 17.10 -19.96 -10.38
CA ALA A 134 18.46 -20.49 -10.30
C ALA A 134 18.55 -21.89 -9.72
N THR A 135 17.55 -22.32 -8.95
CA THR A 135 17.51 -23.64 -8.31
C THR A 135 16.47 -24.58 -8.93
N ASP A 136 15.79 -24.14 -9.99
CA ASP A 136 14.80 -24.92 -10.74
C ASP A 136 13.78 -25.59 -9.80
N VAL A 137 13.21 -24.82 -8.87
CA VAL A 137 12.19 -25.31 -7.93
C VAL A 137 10.91 -25.64 -8.69
N ALA A 138 10.41 -26.87 -8.55
CA ALA A 138 9.12 -27.23 -9.12
C ALA A 138 7.97 -26.82 -8.18
N THR A 139 6.95 -26.16 -8.73
CA THR A 139 5.76 -25.73 -7.99
C THR A 139 4.50 -26.28 -8.64
N ALA A 140 3.52 -26.71 -7.85
CA ALA A 140 2.22 -27.16 -8.34
C ALA A 140 1.33 -25.99 -8.79
N ARG A 141 1.55 -24.80 -8.22
CA ARG A 141 0.87 -23.57 -8.62
C ARG A 141 1.87 -22.61 -9.26
N PRO A 142 1.47 -21.88 -10.32
CA PRO A 142 2.31 -20.83 -10.86
C PRO A 142 2.45 -19.70 -9.84
N ILE A 143 3.59 -18.99 -9.90
CA ILE A 143 3.83 -17.79 -9.11
C ILE A 143 3.84 -16.60 -10.04
N LEU A 144 3.02 -15.60 -9.75
CA LEU A 144 3.03 -14.31 -10.40
C LEU A 144 3.85 -13.33 -9.55
N PHE A 145 4.96 -12.87 -10.08
CA PHE A 145 5.74 -11.76 -9.53
C PHE A 145 5.19 -10.46 -10.08
N ALA A 146 4.77 -9.55 -9.21
CA ALA A 146 4.15 -8.29 -9.61
C ALA A 146 4.81 -7.09 -8.91
N ALA A 147 5.39 -6.19 -9.70
CA ALA A 147 5.76 -4.87 -9.19
C ALA A 147 4.60 -3.91 -9.50
N THR A 148 3.91 -3.48 -8.46
CA THR A 148 2.63 -2.75 -8.53
C THR A 148 2.85 -1.25 -8.55
N VAL A 149 1.92 -0.50 -9.14
CA VAL A 149 1.96 0.96 -9.22
C VAL A 149 0.89 1.59 -8.33
N GLY A 150 1.16 2.80 -7.82
CA GLY A 150 0.15 3.60 -7.13
C GLY A 150 -0.32 2.97 -5.82
N GLU A 151 0.58 2.40 -5.04
CA GLU A 151 0.27 2.01 -3.67
C GLU A 151 0.09 3.24 -2.82
N GLU A 152 0.93 4.24 -2.98
CA GLU A 152 1.04 5.39 -2.11
C GLU A 152 -0.02 6.47 -2.36
N GLY A 153 -0.35 7.17 -1.29
CA GLY A 153 -1.08 8.43 -1.31
C GLY A 153 -2.32 8.45 -2.21
N SER A 154 -2.29 9.29 -3.23
CA SER A 154 -3.36 9.45 -4.23
C SER A 154 -3.43 8.32 -5.26
N GLY A 155 -2.43 7.44 -5.30
CA GLY A 155 -2.44 6.25 -6.15
C GLY A 155 -3.52 5.25 -5.76
N ASP A 156 -3.91 5.24 -4.48
CA ASP A 156 -5.08 4.53 -3.96
C ASP A 156 -5.13 3.05 -4.34
N LEU A 157 -3.98 2.38 -4.30
CA LEU A 157 -3.84 0.95 -4.65
C LEU A 157 -4.24 0.64 -6.11
N ARG A 158 -4.11 1.60 -7.04
CA ARG A 158 -4.62 1.45 -8.41
C ARG A 158 -4.04 0.24 -9.13
N GLY A 159 -2.76 -0.06 -8.90
CA GLY A 159 -2.06 -1.16 -9.53
C GLY A 159 -2.62 -2.52 -9.10
N VAL A 160 -2.69 -2.78 -7.81
CA VAL A 160 -3.24 -4.04 -7.29
C VAL A 160 -4.73 -4.17 -7.57
N LYS A 161 -5.51 -3.07 -7.50
CA LYS A 161 -6.93 -3.07 -7.90
C LYS A 161 -7.09 -3.48 -9.37
N TYR A 162 -6.26 -2.94 -10.26
CA TYR A 162 -6.26 -3.31 -11.67
C TYR A 162 -5.86 -4.77 -11.89
N LEU A 163 -4.76 -5.21 -11.27
CA LEU A 163 -4.25 -6.57 -11.36
C LEU A 163 -5.29 -7.63 -10.98
N LEU A 164 -6.12 -7.35 -9.97
CA LEU A 164 -7.13 -8.28 -9.47
C LEU A 164 -8.47 -8.19 -10.20
N ASN A 165 -8.77 -7.06 -10.86
CA ASN A 165 -9.97 -6.88 -11.67
C ASN A 165 -9.79 -7.36 -13.13
N GLY A 166 -8.54 -7.49 -13.59
CA GLY A 166 -8.19 -8.00 -14.91
C GLY A 166 -8.28 -9.53 -14.97
N LYS A 167 -9.07 -10.06 -15.93
CA LYS A 167 -9.14 -11.53 -16.17
C LYS A 167 -7.87 -12.08 -16.84
N ARG A 168 -6.92 -11.22 -17.22
CA ARG A 168 -5.78 -11.59 -18.07
C ARG A 168 -4.47 -11.78 -17.31
N GLU A 169 -4.22 -10.97 -16.30
CA GLU A 169 -2.93 -10.93 -15.60
C GLU A 169 -2.83 -12.03 -14.52
N THR A 170 -3.91 -12.34 -13.81
CA THR A 170 -3.97 -13.42 -12.80
C THR A 170 -4.47 -14.76 -13.39
N GLY A 171 -4.70 -14.84 -14.70
CA GLY A 171 -5.31 -16.00 -15.33
C GLY A 171 -6.83 -16.06 -15.13
N ASN A 172 -7.44 -17.24 -15.31
CA ASN A 172 -8.90 -17.40 -15.30
C ASN A 172 -9.51 -17.52 -13.89
N GLY A 173 -8.90 -16.99 -12.84
CA GLY A 173 -9.45 -17.14 -11.49
C GLY A 173 -8.81 -16.23 -10.45
N LYS A 174 -9.39 -16.23 -9.25
CA LYS A 174 -8.81 -15.53 -8.10
C LYS A 174 -7.49 -16.21 -7.70
N PRO A 175 -6.46 -15.44 -7.31
CA PRO A 175 -5.25 -16.01 -6.74
C PRO A 175 -5.55 -16.90 -5.52
N ALA A 176 -4.76 -17.97 -5.36
CA ALA A 176 -4.82 -18.84 -4.19
C ALA A 176 -4.30 -18.12 -2.93
N ALA A 177 -3.34 -17.23 -3.12
CA ALA A 177 -2.79 -16.36 -2.08
C ALA A 177 -2.16 -15.11 -2.70
N PHE A 178 -2.15 -14.00 -1.94
CA PHE A 178 -1.45 -12.77 -2.28
C PHE A 178 -0.52 -12.39 -1.13
N ILE A 179 0.74 -12.12 -1.44
CA ILE A 179 1.77 -11.76 -0.47
C ILE A 179 2.38 -10.44 -0.94
N ALA A 180 2.15 -9.35 -0.20
CA ALA A 180 2.84 -8.08 -0.43
C ALA A 180 4.17 -8.06 0.33
N LEU A 181 5.24 -7.61 -0.30
CA LEU A 181 6.49 -7.25 0.35
C LEU A 181 6.53 -5.74 0.50
N ASP A 182 6.52 -5.26 1.73
CA ASP A 182 6.33 -3.85 2.03
C ASP A 182 7.25 -3.42 3.19
N GLY A 183 8.23 -2.60 2.85
CA GLY A 183 9.22 -2.08 3.77
C GLY A 183 10.18 -3.12 4.35
N ALA A 184 10.83 -2.74 5.45
CA ALA A 184 11.77 -3.57 6.20
C ALA A 184 11.11 -4.36 7.33
N GLY A 185 11.91 -5.16 8.04
CA GLY A 185 11.52 -5.89 9.24
C GLY A 185 11.24 -7.37 9.03
N LEU A 186 11.25 -8.11 10.15
CA LEU A 186 11.12 -9.58 10.17
C LEU A 186 9.90 -10.06 10.95
N ASP A 187 9.50 -9.35 12.00
CA ASP A 187 8.58 -9.92 12.99
C ASP A 187 7.11 -9.71 12.59
N ARG A 188 6.80 -8.61 11.89
CA ARG A 188 5.43 -8.27 11.52
C ARG A 188 4.88 -9.16 10.42
N VAL A 189 3.66 -9.64 10.64
CA VAL A 189 2.79 -10.28 9.64
C VAL A 189 1.49 -9.48 9.61
N ILE A 190 1.34 -8.65 8.59
CA ILE A 190 0.15 -7.82 8.40
C ILE A 190 -0.92 -8.71 7.76
N HIS A 191 -1.93 -9.09 8.53
CA HIS A 191 -3.03 -9.93 8.07
C HIS A 191 -4.39 -9.23 8.15
N ARG A 192 -4.39 -7.99 8.63
CA ARG A 192 -5.54 -7.09 8.68
C ARG A 192 -5.31 -5.90 7.78
N ALA A 193 -6.22 -5.67 6.88
CA ALA A 193 -6.26 -4.48 6.04
C ALA A 193 -6.88 -3.32 6.82
N LEU A 194 -6.08 -2.29 7.12
CA LEU A 194 -6.58 -1.03 7.64
C LEU A 194 -7.20 -0.24 6.49
N GLY A 195 -8.52 -0.08 6.52
CA GLY A 195 -9.23 0.67 5.50
C GLY A 195 -9.17 2.18 5.72
N SER A 196 -9.28 2.92 4.62
CA SER A 196 -9.40 4.38 4.67
C SER A 196 -10.31 4.92 3.58
N LYS A 197 -11.00 6.02 3.90
CA LYS A 197 -11.67 6.88 2.92
C LYS A 197 -11.11 8.28 3.04
N ARG A 198 -10.73 8.86 1.91
CA ARG A 198 -10.16 10.20 1.84
C ARG A 198 -11.05 11.08 1.00
N TYR A 199 -11.32 12.28 1.48
CA TYR A 199 -12.22 13.22 0.83
C TYR A 199 -11.55 14.58 0.66
N HIS A 200 -11.75 15.17 -0.53
CA HIS A 200 -11.62 16.61 -0.75
C HIS A 200 -13.02 17.20 -0.76
N VAL A 201 -13.29 18.11 0.17
CA VAL A 201 -14.61 18.71 0.38
C VAL A 201 -14.54 20.20 0.07
N THR A 202 -15.36 20.66 -0.86
CA THR A 202 -15.40 22.08 -1.26
C THR A 202 -16.79 22.65 -0.93
N PHE A 203 -16.82 23.74 -0.19
CA PHE A 203 -18.02 24.58 0.00
C PHE A 203 -17.97 25.73 -0.99
N ARG A 204 -19.01 25.89 -1.83
CA ARG A 204 -19.10 26.93 -2.84
C ARG A 204 -20.26 27.86 -2.56
N GLY A 205 -20.00 29.17 -2.55
CA GLY A 205 -20.97 30.22 -2.30
C GLY A 205 -20.85 31.39 -3.27
N PRO A 206 -21.69 32.43 -3.13
CA PRO A 206 -21.70 33.57 -4.04
C PRO A 206 -20.44 34.43 -3.97
N GLY A 207 -19.76 34.48 -2.82
CA GLY A 207 -18.65 35.38 -2.58
C GLY A 207 -19.01 36.85 -2.60
N GLY A 208 -18.01 37.73 -2.46
CA GLY A 208 -18.19 39.16 -2.59
C GLY A 208 -17.36 40.01 -1.63
N HIS A 209 -17.53 41.35 -1.71
CA HIS A 209 -16.83 42.26 -0.81
C HIS A 209 -17.33 42.09 0.63
N SER A 210 -16.45 41.91 1.60
CA SER A 210 -16.81 41.57 3.01
C SER A 210 -17.77 42.56 3.68
N TRP A 211 -17.74 43.83 3.27
CA TRP A 211 -18.70 44.85 3.76
C TRP A 211 -19.97 44.88 2.90
N ALA A 212 -19.83 45.00 1.57
CA ALA A 212 -20.99 45.25 0.69
C ALA A 212 -21.86 43.99 0.50
N ALA A 213 -21.29 42.82 0.54
CA ALA A 213 -21.95 41.52 0.44
C ALA A 213 -22.12 40.83 1.79
N PHE A 214 -22.01 41.57 2.91
CA PHE A 214 -22.21 40.99 4.23
C PHE A 214 -23.63 40.39 4.34
N GLY A 215 -23.71 39.14 4.83
CA GLY A 215 -24.98 38.40 4.90
C GLY A 215 -25.17 37.36 3.78
N VAL A 216 -24.28 37.27 2.80
CA VAL A 216 -24.28 36.10 1.91
C VAL A 216 -23.76 34.88 2.66
N ALA A 217 -24.15 33.68 2.21
CA ALA A 217 -23.60 32.43 2.75
C ALA A 217 -22.08 32.37 2.47
N ASN A 218 -21.30 32.14 3.54
CA ASN A 218 -19.84 32.24 3.50
C ASN A 218 -19.18 30.83 3.56
N PRO A 219 -18.53 30.36 2.49
CA PRO A 219 -17.83 29.07 2.46
C PRO A 219 -16.81 28.89 3.58
N ALA A 220 -16.07 29.93 3.98
CA ALA A 220 -15.08 29.84 5.05
C ALA A 220 -15.75 29.56 6.42
N ASN A 221 -16.93 30.15 6.69
CA ASN A 221 -17.71 29.85 7.88
C ASN A 221 -18.20 28.39 7.87
N ALA A 222 -18.64 27.91 6.68
CA ALA A 222 -19.10 26.53 6.53
C ALA A 222 -17.97 25.52 6.79
N VAL A 223 -16.75 25.79 6.32
CA VAL A 223 -15.55 24.98 6.64
C VAL A 223 -15.27 24.97 8.13
N GLY A 224 -15.34 26.14 8.81
CA GLY A 224 -15.17 26.22 10.26
C GLY A 224 -16.22 25.41 11.04
N ARG A 225 -17.50 25.50 10.62
CA ARG A 225 -18.60 24.68 11.20
C ARG A 225 -18.37 23.20 10.97
N ALA A 226 -17.99 22.80 9.74
CA ALA A 226 -17.70 21.42 9.39
C ALA A 226 -16.55 20.86 10.24
N ALA A 227 -15.44 21.59 10.37
CA ALA A 227 -14.30 21.17 11.19
C ALA A 227 -14.67 20.98 12.66
N ALA A 228 -15.49 21.90 13.24
CA ALA A 228 -15.97 21.78 14.61
C ALA A 228 -16.89 20.55 14.78
N LEU A 229 -17.86 20.35 13.89
CA LEU A 229 -18.77 19.20 13.94
C LEU A 229 -18.01 17.88 13.82
N LEU A 230 -16.98 17.82 12.96
CA LEU A 230 -16.15 16.63 12.78
C LEU A 230 -15.26 16.34 14.00
N ALA A 231 -14.75 17.38 14.66
CA ALA A 231 -13.93 17.24 15.88
C ALA A 231 -14.73 16.69 17.05
N ASP A 232 -16.05 16.99 17.11
CA ASP A 232 -16.96 16.57 18.18
C ASP A 232 -17.65 15.22 17.90
N LEU A 233 -17.32 14.53 16.80
CA LEU A 233 -17.93 13.22 16.50
C LEU A 233 -17.58 12.19 17.58
N PRO A 234 -18.59 11.45 18.10
CA PRO A 234 -18.34 10.34 19.02
C PRO A 234 -17.78 9.14 18.24
N ILE A 235 -16.44 9.01 18.19
CA ILE A 235 -15.77 7.95 17.47
C ILE A 235 -15.46 6.80 18.41
N ALA A 236 -15.85 5.58 18.02
CA ALA A 236 -15.58 4.37 18.79
C ALA A 236 -14.06 4.06 18.81
N THR A 237 -13.55 3.68 19.98
CA THR A 237 -12.15 3.28 20.17
C THR A 237 -11.92 1.80 19.85
N ALA A 238 -12.98 0.98 19.84
CA ALA A 238 -12.96 -0.44 19.49
C ALA A 238 -14.17 -0.80 18.61
N PRO A 239 -13.99 -1.19 17.35
CA PRO A 239 -12.70 -1.26 16.63
C PRO A 239 -12.05 0.12 16.49
N ARG A 240 -10.72 0.19 16.47
CA ARG A 240 -10.01 1.45 16.32
C ARG A 240 -10.46 2.15 15.05
N THR A 241 -11.02 3.35 15.22
CA THR A 241 -11.57 4.16 14.14
C THR A 241 -11.10 5.59 14.32
N THR A 242 -10.82 6.31 13.24
CA THR A 242 -10.33 7.69 13.30
C THR A 242 -10.98 8.54 12.21
N CYS A 243 -11.18 9.83 12.51
CA CYS A 243 -11.57 10.86 11.57
C CYS A 243 -10.64 12.06 11.80
N ALA A 244 -9.93 12.47 10.77
CA ALA A 244 -9.02 13.59 10.87
C ALA A 244 -9.29 14.60 9.74
N VAL A 245 -9.41 15.88 10.10
CA VAL A 245 -9.25 16.99 9.16
C VAL A 245 -7.73 17.15 8.97
N VAL A 246 -7.23 16.88 7.76
CA VAL A 246 -5.80 16.86 7.46
C VAL A 246 -5.34 18.08 6.68
N GLY A 247 -6.29 18.86 6.18
CA GLY A 247 -6.04 20.13 5.51
C GLY A 247 -7.32 20.98 5.51
N LEU A 248 -7.17 22.28 5.46
CA LEU A 248 -8.27 23.22 5.22
C LEU A 248 -7.74 24.53 4.64
N GLY A 249 -8.57 25.22 3.83
CA GLY A 249 -8.16 26.48 3.22
C GLY A 249 -9.28 27.14 2.44
N GLY A 250 -8.96 28.26 1.80
CA GLY A 250 -9.87 29.05 0.96
C GLY A 250 -9.68 30.53 1.16
N GLY A 251 -10.19 31.31 0.18
CA GLY A 251 -10.08 32.76 0.15
C GLY A 251 -8.79 33.29 -0.45
N THR A 252 -8.86 34.48 -1.05
CA THR A 252 -7.75 35.12 -1.78
C THR A 252 -7.45 36.54 -1.29
N GLY A 253 -8.29 37.11 -0.44
CA GLY A 253 -8.14 38.49 0.01
C GLY A 253 -8.74 38.75 1.38
N LEU A 254 -8.15 39.71 2.10
CA LEU A 254 -8.55 40.05 3.49
C LEU A 254 -9.91 40.76 3.60
N ASN A 255 -10.42 41.32 2.50
CA ASN A 255 -11.69 42.07 2.43
C ASN A 255 -12.73 41.37 1.53
N SER A 256 -12.56 40.07 1.28
CA SER A 256 -13.44 39.30 0.40
C SER A 256 -14.02 38.09 1.12
N ILE A 257 -15.33 37.89 0.98
CA ILE A 257 -15.98 36.61 1.28
C ILE A 257 -15.61 35.67 0.14
N PRO A 258 -15.02 34.49 0.39
CA PRO A 258 -14.58 33.58 -0.66
C PRO A 258 -15.77 32.98 -1.44
N GLN A 259 -15.52 32.62 -2.71
CA GLN A 259 -16.48 31.86 -3.51
C GLN A 259 -16.37 30.35 -3.21
N ASP A 260 -15.19 29.92 -2.77
CA ASP A 260 -14.96 28.54 -2.31
C ASP A 260 -14.02 28.50 -1.09
N ALA A 261 -14.23 27.50 -0.28
CA ALA A 261 -13.33 27.08 0.79
C ALA A 261 -13.42 25.55 0.92
N TRP A 262 -12.35 24.91 1.37
CA TRP A 262 -12.22 23.45 1.33
C TRP A 262 -11.62 22.88 2.61
N LEU A 263 -11.86 21.59 2.83
CA LEU A 263 -11.14 20.77 3.78
C LEU A 263 -10.87 19.37 3.23
N ASP A 264 -9.78 18.77 3.68
CA ASP A 264 -9.40 17.39 3.37
C ASP A 264 -9.59 16.51 4.58
N LEU A 265 -10.10 15.30 4.35
CA LEU A 265 -10.42 14.33 5.39
C LEU A 265 -9.72 13.00 5.16
N ASP A 266 -9.22 12.40 6.25
CA ASP A 266 -8.75 11.01 6.29
C ASP A 266 -9.55 10.25 7.35
N LEU A 267 -10.38 9.30 6.89
CA LEU A 267 -11.17 8.40 7.72
C LEU A 267 -10.51 7.03 7.71
N ARG A 268 -10.29 6.42 8.88
CA ARG A 268 -9.70 5.06 8.95
C ARG A 268 -10.44 4.18 9.93
N SER A 269 -10.48 2.87 9.63
CA SER A 269 -10.95 1.84 10.56
C SER A 269 -10.35 0.47 10.26
N GLU A 270 -10.25 -0.37 11.29
CA GLU A 270 -9.93 -1.78 11.18
C GLU A 270 -11.15 -2.65 10.82
N ASP A 271 -12.35 -2.07 10.85
CA ASP A 271 -13.61 -2.75 10.59
C ASP A 271 -14.40 -2.07 9.46
N PRO A 272 -14.82 -2.82 8.42
CA PRO A 272 -15.53 -2.24 7.28
C PRO A 272 -16.90 -1.63 7.63
N ARG A 273 -17.61 -2.17 8.64
CA ARG A 273 -18.90 -1.63 9.06
C ARG A 273 -18.73 -0.32 9.83
N ALA A 274 -17.70 -0.25 10.69
CA ALA A 274 -17.36 0.96 11.41
C ALA A 274 -16.92 2.08 10.45
N LEU A 275 -16.12 1.75 9.42
CA LEU A 275 -15.72 2.72 8.40
C LEU A 275 -16.92 3.21 7.57
N ALA A 276 -17.81 2.32 7.18
CA ALA A 276 -19.03 2.70 6.45
C ALA A 276 -19.96 3.57 7.29
N GLN A 277 -20.13 3.26 8.58
CA GLN A 277 -20.94 4.07 9.49
C GLN A 277 -20.33 5.46 9.71
N LEU A 278 -18.99 5.53 9.88
CA LEU A 278 -18.29 6.80 10.00
C LEU A 278 -18.46 7.65 8.72
N ASP A 279 -18.35 7.04 7.53
CA ASP A 279 -18.56 7.73 6.26
C ASP A 279 -19.95 8.41 6.20
N VAL A 280 -21.01 7.68 6.54
CA VAL A 280 -22.38 8.23 6.60
C VAL A 280 -22.45 9.40 7.59
N THR A 281 -21.87 9.24 8.77
CA THR A 281 -21.90 10.28 9.83
C THR A 281 -21.14 11.54 9.41
N VAL A 282 -19.97 11.37 8.77
CA VAL A 282 -19.16 12.49 8.25
C VAL A 282 -19.91 13.24 7.16
N ARG A 283 -20.50 12.55 6.18
CA ARG A 283 -21.29 13.19 5.13
C ARG A 283 -22.47 13.99 5.69
N ALA A 284 -23.19 13.43 6.67
CA ALA A 284 -24.27 14.13 7.34
C ALA A 284 -23.77 15.40 8.10
N ALA A 285 -22.58 15.35 8.70
CA ALA A 285 -21.99 16.51 9.36
C ALA A 285 -21.61 17.62 8.36
N LEU A 286 -21.10 17.26 7.17
CA LEU A 286 -20.77 18.19 6.11
C LEU A 286 -22.02 18.90 5.54
N GLU A 287 -23.10 18.15 5.28
CA GLU A 287 -24.38 18.70 4.84
C GLU A 287 -24.97 19.63 5.92
N ARG A 288 -24.93 19.20 7.18
CA ARG A 288 -25.37 20.04 8.31
C ARG A 288 -24.59 21.35 8.38
N ALA A 289 -23.28 21.35 8.16
CA ALA A 289 -22.48 22.57 8.16
C ALA A 289 -22.92 23.54 7.06
N ALA A 290 -23.23 23.03 5.86
CA ALA A 290 -23.77 23.82 4.75
C ALA A 290 -25.15 24.39 5.10
N ASP A 291 -26.03 23.58 5.67
CA ASP A 291 -27.38 24.00 6.07
C ASP A 291 -27.35 25.06 7.19
N ASP A 292 -26.48 24.87 8.18
CA ASP A 292 -26.29 25.81 9.26
C ASP A 292 -25.82 27.17 8.76
N GLU A 293 -24.90 27.21 7.81
CA GLU A 293 -24.47 28.46 7.19
C GLU A 293 -25.58 29.06 6.32
N ASN A 294 -26.29 28.26 5.56
CA ASN A 294 -27.42 28.72 4.74
C ASN A 294 -28.58 29.33 5.55
N ARG A 295 -28.79 28.87 6.78
CA ARG A 295 -29.82 29.44 7.68
C ARG A 295 -29.46 30.83 8.16
N THR A 296 -28.19 31.19 8.22
CA THR A 296 -27.73 32.49 8.69
C THR A 296 -27.66 33.56 7.58
N ARG A 297 -27.79 33.16 6.30
CA ARG A 297 -27.71 34.09 5.18
C ARG A 297 -28.92 35.03 5.10
N SER A 298 -28.71 36.20 4.50
CA SER A 298 -29.79 37.14 4.22
C SER A 298 -30.79 36.60 3.20
N THR A 299 -32.08 36.91 3.40
CA THR A 299 -33.16 36.52 2.49
C THR A 299 -32.87 37.01 1.06
N GLY A 300 -33.10 36.15 0.07
CA GLY A 300 -32.92 36.48 -1.34
C GLY A 300 -31.49 36.29 -1.86
N THR A 301 -30.49 35.98 -1.00
CA THR A 301 -29.14 35.63 -1.48
C THR A 301 -29.08 34.15 -1.84
N PRO A 302 -28.23 33.76 -2.85
CA PRO A 302 -28.04 32.35 -3.23
C PRO A 302 -27.49 31.52 -2.04
N PRO A 303 -27.93 30.27 -1.87
CA PRO A 303 -27.33 29.38 -0.89
C PRO A 303 -25.94 28.93 -1.34
N LEU A 304 -25.09 28.56 -0.39
CA LEU A 304 -23.91 27.78 -0.68
C LEU A 304 -24.28 26.29 -0.83
N ARG A 305 -23.39 25.55 -1.48
CA ARG A 305 -23.45 24.09 -1.64
C ARG A 305 -22.14 23.43 -1.21
N VAL A 306 -22.22 22.17 -0.78
CA VAL A 306 -21.07 21.33 -0.48
C VAL A 306 -20.87 20.30 -1.59
N GLU A 307 -19.63 20.15 -2.04
CA GLU A 307 -19.19 19.14 -2.99
C GLU A 307 -18.22 18.20 -2.27
N VAL A 308 -18.53 16.90 -2.22
CA VAL A 308 -17.73 15.89 -1.51
C VAL A 308 -17.13 14.95 -2.56
N GLN A 309 -15.84 15.09 -2.81
CA GLN A 309 -15.09 14.27 -3.75
C GLN A 309 -14.34 13.18 -3.00
N LEU A 310 -14.63 11.91 -3.30
CA LEU A 310 -13.84 10.77 -2.82
C LEU A 310 -12.53 10.72 -3.61
N VAL A 311 -11.39 10.91 -2.93
CA VAL A 311 -10.05 10.92 -3.54
C VAL A 311 -9.21 9.71 -3.16
N GLY A 312 -9.72 8.85 -2.28
CA GLY A 312 -9.12 7.57 -1.92
C GLY A 312 -10.11 6.66 -1.24
N ASP A 313 -10.10 5.38 -1.59
CA ASP A 313 -10.96 4.34 -1.02
C ASP A 313 -10.20 3.02 -0.88
N ARG A 314 -9.56 2.83 0.26
CA ARG A 314 -8.84 1.60 0.59
C ARG A 314 -9.74 0.72 1.45
N PRO A 315 -10.09 -0.49 0.98
CA PRO A 315 -11.02 -1.34 1.72
C PRO A 315 -10.39 -1.94 2.98
N CYS A 316 -11.23 -2.24 3.96
CA CYS A 316 -10.85 -3.01 5.14
C CYS A 316 -11.10 -4.50 4.95
N GLY A 317 -10.48 -5.30 5.82
CA GLY A 317 -10.76 -6.73 5.91
C GLY A 317 -9.71 -7.48 6.73
N ILE A 318 -9.85 -8.81 6.76
CA ILE A 318 -8.95 -9.66 7.51
C ILE A 318 -8.75 -11.00 6.79
N THR A 319 -7.51 -11.45 6.67
CA THR A 319 -7.22 -12.87 6.50
C THR A 319 -7.20 -13.51 7.89
N PRO A 320 -8.11 -14.43 8.21
CA PRO A 320 -8.21 -14.99 9.56
C PRO A 320 -6.90 -15.61 10.05
N ARG A 321 -6.59 -15.45 11.33
CA ARG A 321 -5.37 -16.04 11.93
C ARG A 321 -5.23 -17.53 11.65
N ALA A 322 -6.35 -18.28 11.65
CA ALA A 322 -6.37 -19.72 11.39
C ALA A 322 -6.15 -20.08 9.89
N HIS A 323 -6.17 -19.10 8.98
CA HIS A 323 -5.98 -19.36 7.55
C HIS A 323 -4.57 -19.92 7.28
N PRO A 324 -4.42 -20.93 6.39
CA PRO A 324 -3.13 -21.54 6.04
C PRO A 324 -2.01 -20.55 5.74
N LEU A 325 -2.27 -19.49 4.96
CA LEU A 325 -1.29 -18.46 4.62
C LEU A 325 -0.71 -17.77 5.88
N VAL A 326 -1.56 -17.36 6.83
CA VAL A 326 -1.12 -16.72 8.08
C VAL A 326 -0.35 -17.71 8.94
N GLN A 327 -0.82 -18.97 9.02
CA GLN A 327 -0.14 -20.02 9.79
C GLN A 327 1.22 -20.38 9.21
N VAL A 328 1.36 -20.38 7.87
CA VAL A 328 2.67 -20.57 7.21
C VAL A 328 3.61 -19.41 7.51
N ALA A 329 3.13 -18.17 7.47
CA ALA A 329 3.95 -17.01 7.80
C ALA A 329 4.44 -17.05 9.25
N ILE A 330 3.57 -17.41 10.22
CA ILE A 330 3.95 -17.62 11.64
C ILE A 330 5.01 -18.73 11.76
N ALA A 331 4.79 -19.87 11.10
CA ALA A 331 5.73 -20.98 11.15
C ALA A 331 7.07 -20.62 10.49
N ALA A 332 7.08 -19.86 9.40
CA ALA A 332 8.29 -19.38 8.75
C ALA A 332 9.10 -18.45 9.68
N ASN A 333 8.43 -17.52 10.38
CA ASN A 333 9.09 -16.71 11.41
C ASN A 333 9.78 -17.59 12.47
N ARG A 334 9.06 -18.56 13.05
CA ARG A 334 9.61 -19.48 14.06
C ARG A 334 10.81 -20.27 13.56
N ALA A 335 10.75 -20.77 12.31
CA ALA A 335 11.84 -21.50 11.70
C ALA A 335 13.11 -20.65 11.48
N LEU A 336 12.95 -19.32 11.46
CA LEU A 336 14.03 -18.34 11.41
C LEU A 336 14.43 -17.80 12.79
N GLY A 337 13.91 -18.40 13.88
CA GLY A 337 14.20 -18.00 15.26
C GLY A 337 13.53 -16.69 15.69
N ARG A 338 12.38 -16.34 15.06
CA ARG A 338 11.63 -15.11 15.32
C ARG A 338 10.19 -15.38 15.71
N ASP A 339 9.63 -14.56 16.57
CA ASP A 339 8.20 -14.56 16.84
C ASP A 339 7.46 -13.69 15.80
N ALA A 340 6.28 -14.15 15.40
CA ALA A 340 5.43 -13.40 14.47
C ALA A 340 4.50 -12.46 15.24
N GLU A 341 4.58 -11.17 14.95
CA GLU A 341 3.65 -10.16 15.43
C GLU A 341 2.52 -9.95 14.39
N LEU A 342 1.30 -10.38 14.74
CA LEU A 342 0.13 -10.19 13.87
C LEU A 342 -0.39 -8.75 14.01
N THR A 343 -0.35 -7.99 12.92
CA THR A 343 -0.69 -6.56 12.94
C THR A 343 -1.65 -6.15 11.83
N SER A 344 -2.05 -4.88 11.87
CA SER A 344 -2.84 -4.20 10.83
C SER A 344 -2.02 -3.09 10.16
N ALA A 345 -2.18 -2.94 8.85
CA ALA A 345 -1.69 -1.79 8.08
C ALA A 345 -2.50 -1.61 6.80
N SER A 346 -2.30 -0.48 6.12
CA SER A 346 -2.84 -0.24 4.78
C SER A 346 -1.73 -0.48 3.78
N THR A 347 -1.89 -1.50 2.95
CA THR A 347 -0.90 -1.97 1.95
C THR A 347 -1.61 -2.53 0.73
N ASP A 348 -0.88 -2.97 -0.27
CA ASP A 348 -1.43 -3.70 -1.42
C ASP A 348 -2.28 -4.93 -1.02
N ALA A 349 -2.07 -5.50 0.18
CA ALA A 349 -2.90 -6.60 0.68
C ALA A 349 -4.36 -6.22 0.95
N ASN A 350 -4.70 -4.93 1.05
CA ASN A 350 -6.07 -4.48 1.29
C ASN A 350 -7.03 -4.91 0.18
N ALA A 351 -6.65 -4.73 -1.07
CA ALA A 351 -7.51 -5.03 -2.21
C ALA A 351 -7.85 -6.53 -2.31
N PRO A 352 -6.89 -7.48 -2.29
CA PRO A 352 -7.21 -8.90 -2.33
C PRO A 352 -8.02 -9.36 -1.10
N ILE A 353 -7.71 -8.88 0.12
CA ILE A 353 -8.49 -9.21 1.33
C ILE A 353 -9.96 -8.85 1.15
N ALA A 354 -10.26 -7.67 0.64
CA ALA A 354 -11.63 -7.22 0.40
C ALA A 354 -12.37 -8.04 -0.66
N LEU A 355 -11.64 -8.60 -1.62
CA LEU A 355 -12.19 -9.51 -2.63
C LEU A 355 -12.32 -10.96 -2.13
N GLY A 356 -12.02 -11.23 -0.85
CA GLY A 356 -12.05 -12.57 -0.27
C GLY A 356 -10.88 -13.46 -0.74
N ILE A 357 -9.81 -12.87 -1.25
CA ILE A 357 -8.57 -13.56 -1.58
C ILE A 357 -7.68 -13.53 -0.33
N PRO A 358 -7.18 -14.68 0.13
CA PRO A 358 -6.26 -14.71 1.27
C PRO A 358 -5.02 -13.88 0.98
N ALA A 359 -4.75 -12.84 1.81
CA ALA A 359 -3.58 -12.00 1.61
C ALA A 359 -2.94 -11.59 2.93
N ILE A 360 -1.63 -11.33 2.86
CA ILE A 360 -0.81 -10.76 3.95
C ILE A 360 0.20 -9.78 3.36
N ALA A 361 0.71 -8.88 4.20
CA ALA A 361 1.93 -8.16 3.87
C ALA A 361 3.06 -8.51 4.86
N LEU A 362 4.28 -8.54 4.35
CA LEU A 362 5.50 -8.90 5.06
C LEU A 362 6.58 -7.85 4.81
N GLY A 363 7.31 -7.48 5.85
CA GLY A 363 8.56 -6.74 5.65
C GLY A 363 9.64 -7.63 5.02
N ALA A 364 10.56 -7.05 4.29
CA ALA A 364 11.58 -7.75 3.52
C ALA A 364 12.95 -7.88 4.25
N GLY A 365 12.93 -7.87 5.58
CA GLY A 365 14.13 -7.97 6.42
C GLY A 365 14.88 -6.64 6.59
N GLY A 366 15.91 -6.66 7.43
CA GLY A 366 16.66 -5.46 7.78
C GLY A 366 15.96 -4.60 8.83
N LYS A 367 16.56 -3.45 9.12
CA LYS A 367 15.97 -2.38 9.93
C LYS A 367 15.87 -1.11 9.10
N ALA A 368 14.85 -0.32 9.35
CA ALA A 368 14.64 0.95 8.68
C ALA A 368 14.04 1.98 9.62
N GLY A 369 14.09 3.23 9.21
CA GLY A 369 13.44 4.34 9.90
C GLY A 369 13.23 5.51 8.96
N ASP A 370 12.51 6.51 9.46
CA ASP A 370 12.20 7.75 8.77
C ASP A 370 11.43 7.52 7.45
N ALA A 371 10.59 6.47 7.36
CA ALA A 371 9.75 6.23 6.19
C ALA A 371 8.94 7.49 5.85
N HIS A 372 8.81 7.80 4.56
CA HIS A 372 8.17 9.02 4.02
C HIS A 372 8.92 10.33 4.31
N LEU A 373 10.13 10.26 4.85
CA LEU A 373 11.03 11.42 4.99
C LEU A 373 12.22 11.30 4.03
N THR A 374 12.78 12.43 3.62
CA THR A 374 13.99 12.46 2.77
C THR A 374 15.24 11.92 3.48
N THR A 375 15.15 11.73 4.80
CA THR A 375 16.17 11.12 5.67
C THR A 375 15.99 9.62 5.85
N GLU A 376 15.08 9.00 5.09
CA GLU A 376 14.78 7.57 5.16
C GLU A 376 16.07 6.74 5.02
N TRP A 377 16.16 5.70 5.85
CA TRP A 377 17.31 4.83 5.90
C TRP A 377 16.92 3.36 6.02
N TYR A 378 17.83 2.51 5.55
CA TYR A 378 17.78 1.05 5.68
C TYR A 378 19.13 0.55 6.16
N GLU A 379 19.15 -0.41 7.08
CA GLU A 379 20.34 -1.11 7.55
C GLU A 379 20.17 -2.61 7.40
N ASN A 380 21.12 -3.25 6.72
CA ASN A 380 21.04 -4.66 6.34
C ASN A 380 21.38 -5.61 7.50
N ILE A 381 20.65 -5.47 8.62
CA ILE A 381 20.73 -6.38 9.77
C ILE A 381 19.75 -7.52 9.53
N GLU A 382 20.26 -8.73 9.30
CA GLU A 382 19.43 -9.91 8.99
C GLU A 382 18.52 -9.71 7.76
N GLY A 383 18.95 -8.89 6.81
CA GLY A 383 18.14 -8.57 5.63
C GLY A 383 17.82 -9.80 4.79
N ALA A 384 18.79 -10.70 4.57
CA ALA A 384 18.58 -11.95 3.85
C ALA A 384 17.49 -12.83 4.48
N LEU A 385 17.32 -12.81 5.82
CA LEU A 385 16.30 -13.62 6.49
C LEU A 385 14.87 -13.20 6.13
N GLY A 386 14.63 -11.89 5.87
CA GLY A 386 13.31 -11.44 5.39
C GLY A 386 12.98 -11.97 4.00
N ILE A 387 13.99 -12.03 3.13
CA ILE A 387 13.84 -12.61 1.79
C ILE A 387 13.62 -14.12 1.88
N VAL A 388 14.36 -14.82 2.75
CA VAL A 388 14.17 -16.26 3.01
C VAL A 388 12.76 -16.51 3.56
N ARG A 389 12.24 -15.67 4.45
CA ARG A 389 10.85 -15.75 4.90
C ARG A 389 9.85 -15.65 3.75
N ALA A 390 10.01 -14.64 2.89
CA ALA A 390 9.17 -14.46 1.72
C ALA A 390 9.23 -15.67 0.77
N LEU A 391 10.43 -16.19 0.50
CA LEU A 391 10.64 -17.41 -0.26
C LEU A 391 9.89 -18.60 0.34
N LEU A 392 10.02 -18.86 1.64
CA LEU A 392 9.38 -19.99 2.32
C LEU A 392 7.86 -19.89 2.29
N VAL A 393 7.30 -18.70 2.55
CA VAL A 393 5.84 -18.48 2.52
C VAL A 393 5.31 -18.68 1.09
N THR A 394 5.98 -18.08 0.10
CA THR A 394 5.59 -18.20 -1.31
C THR A 394 5.68 -19.66 -1.79
N ALA A 395 6.77 -20.34 -1.51
CA ALA A 395 6.97 -21.75 -1.89
C ALA A 395 5.96 -22.69 -1.23
N ALA A 396 5.63 -22.47 0.05
CA ALA A 396 4.61 -23.25 0.75
C ALA A 396 3.21 -23.07 0.11
N MET A 397 2.85 -21.85 -0.26
CA MET A 397 1.56 -21.55 -0.89
C MET A 397 1.53 -22.01 -2.36
N ALA A 398 2.68 -22.06 -3.04
CA ALA A 398 2.82 -22.60 -4.40
C ALA A 398 2.93 -24.14 -4.43
N GLU A 399 2.84 -24.80 -3.27
CA GLU A 399 2.85 -26.25 -3.13
C GLU A 399 4.09 -26.89 -3.80
N VAL A 400 5.27 -26.52 -3.31
CA VAL A 400 6.54 -27.17 -3.70
C VAL A 400 6.50 -28.64 -3.26
N GLY A 401 6.65 -29.55 -4.26
CA GLY A 401 6.53 -31.00 -4.11
C GLY A 401 7.80 -31.67 -3.62
#